data_26505333da5a4e466222c6d2c11ebf02
#
_entry.id   26505333da5a4e466222c6d2c11ebf02
#
_cell.length_a   1.000
_cell.length_b   1.000
_cell.length_c   1.000
_cell.angle_alpha   90.00
_cell.angle_beta   90.00
_cell.angle_gamma   90.00
#
_symmetry.space_group_name_H-M   'P 1'
#
loop_
_entity.id
_entity.type
_entity.pdbx_description
1 polymer ?
#
loop_
_entity_poly.entity_id
_entity_poly.type
_entity_poly.pdbx_seq_one_letter_code
_entity_poly.pdbx_strand_id
1 'polypeptide(L)'
;MFTGYITKFLLPFSQGNNSSKISYPDWTKPEKLKYDTKYVINKNGWIHWEMIDGYNSLRTLYINNIPLSHIATDNSNEYLSDEAILVPIQKGDEVISIGGGVVSHPNLSYFVFYPNK
;
A
#
# COMPACT_ATOMS: atom_id res chain seq x y z
N MET A 1 -14.13 4.94 -1.99
CA MET A 1 -13.90 3.79 -2.71
C MET A 1 -13.00 2.81 -2.05
N PHE A 2 -11.88 3.21 -1.63
CA PHE A 2 -11.05 2.31 -0.92
C PHE A 2 -11.59 1.85 0.38
N THR A 3 -12.46 2.61 0.97
CA THR A 3 -13.10 2.18 2.19
C THR A 3 -13.72 0.82 2.04
N GLY A 4 -14.33 0.56 0.89
CA GLY A 4 -14.93 -0.73 0.65
C GLY A 4 -13.91 -1.84 0.55
N TYR A 5 -12.75 -1.54 0.01
CA TYR A 5 -11.71 -2.54 -0.06
C TYR A 5 -11.21 -2.89 1.32
N ILE A 6 -10.90 -1.91 2.10
CA ILE A 6 -10.39 -2.16 3.43
C ILE A 6 -11.38 -2.98 4.23
N THR A 7 -12.65 -2.67 4.11
CA THR A 7 -13.67 -3.43 4.80
C THR A 7 -13.68 -4.89 4.36
N LYS A 8 -13.53 -5.12 3.07
CA LYS A 8 -13.51 -6.49 2.58
C LYS A 8 -12.31 -7.27 3.07
N PHE A 9 -11.18 -6.62 3.19
CA PHE A 9 -10.02 -7.30 3.69
C PHE A 9 -10.16 -7.66 5.18
N LEU A 10 -10.88 -6.87 5.93
CA LEU A 10 -11.04 -7.16 7.34
C LEU A 10 -12.04 -8.26 7.62
N LEU A 11 -13.03 -8.42 6.78
CA LEU A 11 -14.05 -9.42 7.01
C LEU A 11 -13.53 -10.84 7.23
N PRO A 12 -12.61 -11.32 6.44
CA PRO A 12 -12.09 -12.66 6.65
C PRO A 12 -11.47 -12.86 8.02
N PHE A 13 -10.95 -11.81 8.58
CA PHE A 13 -10.34 -11.98 9.87
C PHE A 13 -11.36 -12.22 10.95
N SER A 14 -12.50 -11.65 10.78
CA SER A 14 -13.50 -11.80 11.80
C SER A 14 -14.04 -13.18 11.85
N GLN A 15 -13.89 -14.00 10.85
CA GLN A 15 -14.42 -15.26 10.91
C GLN A 15 -13.47 -16.23 11.26
N GLY A 16 -12.45 -15.94 11.38
CA GLY A 16 -11.50 -16.76 11.76
C GLY A 16 -11.75 -17.36 12.97
N ASN A 17 -11.86 -17.86 13.51
CA ASN A 17 -12.08 -18.50 14.54
C ASN A 17 -11.75 -17.79 15.60
N ASN A 18 -12.19 -17.89 16.28
CA ASN A 18 -12.15 -17.54 17.40
C ASN A 18 -11.04 -17.03 17.95
N SER A 19 -10.19 -17.40 17.76
CA SER A 19 -9.10 -16.96 18.38
C SER A 19 -8.62 -15.80 17.84
N SER A 20 -9.19 -15.31 16.94
CA SER A 20 -8.62 -14.36 16.28
C SER A 20 -8.56 -13.12 16.92
N LYS A 21 -7.47 -12.66 17.20
CA LYS A 21 -7.22 -11.34 17.55
C LYS A 21 -6.89 -10.61 16.29
N ILE A 22 -7.43 -9.42 16.10
CA ILE A 22 -7.03 -8.56 15.03
C ILE A 22 -5.62 -8.08 15.36
N SER A 23 -4.72 -8.27 14.42
CA SER A 23 -3.37 -7.79 14.57
C SER A 23 -3.26 -6.40 13.99
N TYR A 24 -2.75 -5.49 14.77
CA TYR A 24 -2.61 -4.10 14.34
C TYR A 24 -1.17 -3.81 13.93
N PRO A 25 -0.99 -2.81 13.05
CA PRO A 25 0.36 -2.41 12.69
C PRO A 25 1.11 -1.86 13.89
N ASP A 26 2.37 -2.16 13.98
CA ASP A 26 3.22 -1.48 14.93
C ASP A 26 3.72 -0.19 14.29
N TRP A 27 3.03 0.89 14.59
CA TRP A 27 3.32 2.18 13.97
C TRP A 27 4.67 2.74 14.38
N THR A 28 5.30 2.14 15.37
CA THR A 28 6.61 2.61 15.84
C THR A 28 7.76 1.97 15.08
N LYS A 29 7.47 1.02 14.18
CA LYS A 29 8.50 0.29 13.45
C LYS A 29 8.29 0.34 11.94
N PRO A 30 8.22 1.52 11.35
CA PRO A 30 8.05 1.61 9.90
C PRO A 30 9.30 1.16 9.16
N GLU A 31 9.10 0.43 8.09
CA GLU A 31 10.18 0.06 7.19
C GLU A 31 9.86 0.64 5.82
N LYS A 32 10.59 1.65 5.41
CA LYS A 32 10.35 2.27 4.11
C LYS A 32 10.79 1.34 3.00
N LEU A 33 9.94 1.22 2.01
CA LEU A 33 10.22 0.40 0.84
C LEU A 33 10.56 1.30 -0.34
N LYS A 34 11.38 0.79 -1.24
CA LYS A 34 11.78 1.53 -2.43
C LYS A 34 10.80 1.24 -3.55
N TYR A 35 10.51 2.27 -4.33
CA TYR A 35 9.71 2.10 -5.53
C TYR A 35 10.46 1.26 -6.56
N ASP A 36 9.72 0.59 -7.39
CA ASP A 36 10.22 -0.23 -8.50
C ASP A 36 11.15 -1.38 -8.04
N THR A 37 11.00 -1.79 -6.80
CA THR A 37 11.76 -2.87 -6.21
C THR A 37 10.79 -3.90 -5.66
N LYS A 38 10.98 -5.16 -6.02
CA LYS A 38 10.13 -6.24 -5.51
C LYS A 38 10.66 -6.72 -4.17
N TYR A 39 9.76 -6.82 -3.20
CA TYR A 39 10.09 -7.34 -1.90
C TYR A 39 9.30 -8.63 -1.64
N VAL A 40 9.94 -9.58 -1.02
CA VAL A 40 9.26 -10.75 -0.46
C VAL A 40 9.13 -10.49 1.04
N ILE A 41 7.93 -10.44 1.52
CA ILE A 41 7.65 -10.08 2.90
C ILE A 41 8.09 -11.21 3.82
N ASN A 42 8.81 -10.88 4.86
CA ASN A 42 9.41 -11.89 5.74
C ASN A 42 8.66 -12.08 7.06
N LYS A 43 7.65 -11.29 7.32
CA LYS A 43 6.79 -11.45 8.49
C LYS A 43 5.46 -10.76 8.25
N ASN A 44 4.43 -11.20 8.94
CA ASN A 44 3.11 -10.62 8.77
C ASN A 44 3.08 -9.16 9.21
N GLY A 45 2.31 -8.36 8.53
CA GLY A 45 2.20 -6.96 8.84
C GLY A 45 1.23 -6.24 7.91
N TRP A 46 1.54 -5.01 7.60
CA TRP A 46 0.68 -4.14 6.83
C TRP A 46 1.51 -3.31 5.86
N ILE A 47 0.94 -3.06 4.69
CA ILE A 47 1.51 -2.13 3.73
C ILE A 47 0.67 -0.86 3.74
N HIS A 48 1.33 0.26 3.94
CA HIS A 48 0.74 1.57 3.73
C HIS A 48 1.34 2.12 2.44
N TRP A 49 0.49 2.29 1.45
CA TRP A 49 0.88 2.87 0.18
C TRP A 49 -0.02 4.07 -0.04
N GLU A 50 0.58 5.22 -0.18
CA GLU A 50 -0.15 6.44 -0.43
C GLU A 50 0.67 7.28 -1.40
N MET A 51 0.06 7.63 -2.52
CA MET A 51 0.70 8.45 -3.53
C MET A 51 -0.03 9.76 -3.62
N ILE A 52 0.70 10.83 -3.43
CA ILE A 52 0.21 12.17 -3.69
C ILE A 52 1.05 12.69 -4.83
N ASP A 53 0.45 12.77 -5.97
CA ASP A 53 1.19 13.09 -7.18
C ASP A 53 0.40 14.01 -8.07
N GLY A 54 1.11 14.75 -8.89
CA GLY A 54 0.51 15.62 -9.88
C GLY A 54 1.01 15.22 -11.24
N TYR A 55 0.95 15.93 -12.11
CA TYR A 55 1.50 16.04 -13.44
C TYR A 55 2.13 14.76 -14.00
N ASN A 56 1.43 14.07 -14.86
CA ASN A 56 1.97 12.97 -15.65
C ASN A 56 2.46 11.79 -14.82
N SER A 57 1.80 11.50 -13.76
CA SER A 57 2.21 10.42 -12.87
C SER A 57 1.40 9.16 -13.13
N LEU A 58 2.05 8.03 -13.00
CA LEU A 58 1.42 6.74 -13.11
C LEU A 58 2.14 5.78 -12.18
N ARG A 59 1.44 5.25 -11.22
CA ARG A 59 2.04 4.30 -10.27
C ARG A 59 0.99 3.35 -9.74
N THR A 60 1.36 2.09 -9.61
CA THR A 60 0.45 1.04 -9.17
C THR A 60 1.11 0.20 -8.09
N LEU A 61 0.35 -0.15 -7.09
CA LEU A 61 0.75 -1.11 -6.07
C LEU A 61 0.28 -2.50 -6.47
N TYR A 62 1.21 -3.44 -6.53
CA TYR A 62 0.89 -4.84 -6.79
C TYR A 62 1.23 -5.67 -5.57
N ILE A 63 0.35 -6.58 -5.21
CA ILE A 63 0.64 -7.63 -4.24
C ILE A 63 0.36 -8.96 -4.91
N ASN A 64 1.36 -9.83 -4.94
CA ASN A 64 1.29 -11.12 -5.63
C ASN A 64 0.84 -10.95 -7.08
N ASN A 65 1.36 -9.95 -7.75
CA ASN A 65 1.06 -9.61 -9.13
C ASN A 65 -0.38 -9.13 -9.38
N ILE A 66 -1.10 -8.83 -8.32
CA ILE A 66 -2.45 -8.31 -8.43
C ILE A 66 -2.43 -6.81 -8.14
N PRO A 67 -2.93 -5.98 -9.05
CA PRO A 67 -2.96 -4.54 -8.81
C PRO A 67 -4.05 -4.21 -7.79
N LEU A 68 -3.67 -3.56 -6.71
CA LEU A 68 -4.60 -3.21 -5.64
C LEU A 68 -4.97 -1.74 -5.63
N SER A 69 -4.07 -0.90 -6.03
CA SER A 69 -4.30 0.54 -6.01
C SER A 69 -3.43 1.21 -7.05
N HIS A 70 -3.90 2.32 -7.58
CA HIS A 70 -3.11 3.00 -8.57
C HIS A 70 -3.47 4.48 -8.65
N ILE A 71 -2.52 5.27 -9.06
CA ILE A 71 -2.72 6.67 -9.34
C ILE A 71 -2.29 6.92 -10.79
N ALA A 72 -3.07 7.71 -11.49
CA ALA A 72 -2.73 8.17 -12.83
C ALA A 72 -3.18 9.62 -12.97
N THR A 73 -2.27 10.48 -13.38
CA THR A 73 -2.58 11.89 -13.60
C THR A 73 -2.13 12.27 -15.00
N ASP A 74 -2.78 13.25 -15.56
CA ASP A 74 -2.40 13.73 -16.88
C ASP A 74 -1.46 14.92 -16.75
N ASN A 75 -1.15 15.54 -17.86
CA ASN A 75 -0.19 16.62 -17.86
C ASN A 75 -0.85 18.00 -17.77
N SER A 76 -2.10 18.06 -17.47
CA SER A 76 -2.78 19.33 -17.39
C SER A 76 -3.00 19.79 -15.97
N ASN A 77 -2.55 19.03 -14.99
CA ASN A 77 -3.03 19.23 -13.71
C ASN A 77 -2.39 20.30 -12.96
N GLU A 78 -3.16 21.10 -12.41
CA GLU A 78 -2.79 22.04 -11.41
C GLU A 78 -3.09 21.50 -10.04
N TYR A 79 -3.61 20.29 -9.96
CA TYR A 79 -4.07 19.70 -8.71
C TYR A 79 -3.32 18.43 -8.44
N LEU A 80 -3.14 18.14 -7.18
CA LEU A 80 -2.58 16.86 -6.75
C LEU A 80 -3.69 15.84 -6.71
N SER A 81 -3.36 14.64 -7.10
CA SER A 81 -4.23 13.47 -6.91
C SER A 81 -3.67 12.65 -5.77
N ASP A 82 -4.55 12.03 -5.02
CA ASP A 82 -4.19 11.24 -3.85
C ASP A 82 -4.89 9.89 -3.93
N GLU A 83 -4.12 8.83 -3.78
CA GLU A 83 -4.64 7.49 -3.67
C GLU A 83 -3.92 6.80 -2.51
N ALA A 84 -4.68 6.17 -1.65
CA ALA A 84 -4.13 5.57 -0.45
C ALA A 84 -4.79 4.24 -0.15
N ILE A 85 -3.98 3.31 0.37
CA ILE A 85 -4.49 2.05 0.86
C ILE A 85 -3.63 1.57 2.02
N LEU A 86 -4.27 0.97 3.01
CA LEU A 86 -3.61 0.27 4.09
C LEU A 86 -4.14 -1.16 4.04
N VAL A 87 -3.26 -2.12 3.79
CA VAL A 87 -3.67 -3.49 3.54
C VAL A 87 -2.82 -4.47 4.34
N PRO A 88 -3.44 -5.51 4.93
CA PRO A 88 -2.66 -6.54 5.61
C PRO A 88 -1.88 -7.37 4.60
N ILE A 89 -0.71 -7.81 5.02
CA ILE A 89 0.16 -8.61 4.17
C ILE A 89 0.78 -9.73 4.99
N GLN A 90 1.00 -10.86 4.36
CA GLN A 90 1.51 -12.04 5.04
C GLN A 90 2.93 -12.35 4.61
N LYS A 91 3.63 -13.04 5.50
CA LYS A 91 4.94 -13.58 5.16
C LYS A 91 4.85 -14.39 3.88
N GLY A 92 5.75 -14.14 2.97
CA GLY A 92 5.79 -14.81 1.66
C GLY A 92 5.12 -14.03 0.54
N ASP A 93 4.29 -13.05 0.86
CA ASP A 93 3.70 -12.23 -0.17
C ASP A 93 4.75 -11.37 -0.86
N GLU A 94 4.53 -11.11 -2.13
CA GLU A 94 5.41 -10.23 -2.91
C GLU A 94 4.74 -8.88 -3.09
N VAL A 95 5.48 -7.82 -2.91
CA VAL A 95 4.94 -6.48 -3.05
C VAL A 95 5.89 -5.63 -3.88
N ILE A 96 5.31 -4.82 -4.75
CA ILE A 96 6.08 -3.87 -5.55
C ILE A 96 5.18 -2.68 -5.91
N SER A 97 5.76 -1.50 -5.92
CA SER A 97 5.09 -0.32 -6.43
C SER A 97 5.79 0.10 -7.72
N ILE A 98 5.10 -0.06 -8.84
CA ILE A 98 5.67 0.19 -10.16
C ILE A 98 5.03 1.42 -10.78
N GLY A 99 5.84 2.25 -11.40
CA GLY A 99 5.30 3.38 -12.14
C GLY A 99 6.31 4.01 -13.06
N GLY A 100 5.83 4.87 -13.95
CA GLY A 100 6.69 5.65 -14.80
C GLY A 100 7.05 6.96 -14.12
N GLY A 101 8.26 7.39 -14.37
CA GLY A 101 8.68 8.70 -13.92
C GLY A 101 9.03 8.77 -12.43
N VAL A 102 9.25 9.97 -12.01
CA VAL A 102 9.66 10.26 -10.64
C VAL A 102 8.44 10.58 -9.81
N VAL A 103 8.44 10.14 -8.58
CA VAL A 103 7.39 10.55 -7.63
C VAL A 103 7.56 12.03 -7.38
N SER A 104 6.57 12.83 -7.73
CA SER A 104 6.70 14.28 -7.69
C SER A 104 6.64 14.85 -6.29
N HIS A 105 6.01 14.16 -5.38
CA HIS A 105 5.87 14.62 -4.00
C HIS A 105 6.31 13.54 -3.02
N PRO A 106 7.60 13.22 -2.98
CA PRO A 106 8.08 12.11 -2.16
C PRO A 106 7.88 12.33 -0.66
N ASN A 107 7.80 13.59 -0.23
CA ASN A 107 7.59 13.85 1.19
C ASN A 107 6.15 13.66 1.63
N LEU A 108 5.23 13.55 0.68
CA LEU A 108 3.82 13.35 0.97
C LEU A 108 3.35 11.96 0.55
N SER A 109 4.24 11.18 -0.02
CA SER A 109 3.91 9.84 -0.50
C SER A 109 4.55 8.81 0.40
N TYR A 110 3.89 7.67 0.54
CA TYR A 110 4.34 6.63 1.46
C TYR A 110 4.33 5.27 0.77
N PHE A 111 5.38 4.50 0.98
CA PHE A 111 5.41 3.09 0.64
C PHE A 111 6.16 2.43 1.79
N VAL A 112 5.41 1.94 2.76
CA VAL A 112 5.95 1.55 4.05
C VAL A 112 5.36 0.23 4.49
N PHE A 113 6.20 -0.63 5.05
CA PHE A 113 5.75 -1.84 5.72
C PHE A 113 5.78 -1.60 7.22
N TYR A 114 4.71 -1.99 7.89
CA TYR A 114 4.65 -2.00 9.35
C TYR A 114 4.45 -3.44 9.80
N PRO A 115 5.33 -3.98 10.62
CA PRO A 115 5.08 -5.31 11.17
C PRO A 115 3.89 -5.29 12.12
N ASN A 116 3.31 -6.43 12.38
CA ASN A 116 2.28 -6.53 13.40
C ASN A 116 2.88 -6.24 14.77
N LYS A 117 2.07 -5.63 15.60
CA LYS A 117 2.48 -5.26 16.93
C LYS A 117 2.63 -6.48 17.83
#